data_92f0a10dadcc4aa4c12c4c1819e10f12
#
_entry.id   92f0a10dadcc4aa4c12c4c1819e10f12
#
_cell.length_a   1.000
_cell.length_b   1.000
_cell.length_c   1.000
_cell.angle_alpha   90.00
_cell.angle_beta   90.00
_cell.angle_gamma   90.00
#
_symmetry.space_group_name_H-M   'P 1'
#
loop_
_entity.id
_entity.type
_entity.pdbx_description
1 polymer ?
#
loop_
_entity_poly.entity_id
_entity_poly.type
_entity_poly.pdbx_seq_one_letter_code
_entity_poly.pdbx_strand_id
1 'polypeptide(L)'
;MARRRVKTTKLDIIRHVTTVFFESGYSASSTKQIADDLDIGTGNLTYYFPTKEHLLAVLVDMLCDFQWKMMEKEADDGLSSIMAICLELTTMAVMCEVDEAARDFYISSYSSPMCLEIIRKNDTARAKEVFREYCPNWTDEQFAEAEALVSGVEYATLMTAGNPASLEIRIAGALNTILQIYQIPAEVRKMKIDRVLGMDYRAISARVLMEFKQFVERTNEQALEELYEAKGIK
;
A
#
# COMPACT_ATOMS: atom_id res chain seq x y z
N MET A 1 37.20 6.89 25.56
CA MET A 1 36.74 7.77 24.47
C MET A 1 35.23 7.60 24.35
N ALA A 2 34.45 8.65 24.69
CA ALA A 2 32.99 8.59 24.55
C ALA A 2 32.63 8.54 23.04
N ARG A 3 31.99 7.47 22.61
CA ARG A 3 31.43 7.36 21.24
C ARG A 3 30.42 8.49 21.07
N ARG A 4 30.68 9.41 20.15
CA ARG A 4 29.74 10.49 19.78
C ARG A 4 28.46 9.79 19.30
N ARG A 5 27.39 9.80 20.11
CA ARG A 5 26.09 9.25 19.73
C ARG A 5 25.62 10.03 18.48
N VAL A 6 25.55 9.35 17.36
CA VAL A 6 24.92 9.90 16.16
C VAL A 6 23.44 10.10 16.53
N LYS A 7 22.90 11.28 16.30
CA LYS A 7 21.49 11.57 16.61
C LYS A 7 20.64 10.77 15.62
N THR A 8 19.88 9.81 16.12
CA THR A 8 18.91 9.04 15.30
C THR A 8 17.88 10.00 14.73
N THR A 9 17.69 9.95 13.43
CA THR A 9 16.75 10.81 12.70
C THR A 9 15.40 10.14 12.54
N LYS A 10 14.39 10.89 12.10
CA LYS A 10 13.07 10.36 11.71
C LYS A 10 13.20 9.29 10.63
N LEU A 11 14.09 9.52 9.65
CA LEU A 11 14.34 8.61 8.55
C LEU A 11 15.00 7.31 9.00
N ASP A 12 15.94 7.36 9.95
CA ASP A 12 16.55 6.13 10.51
C ASP A 12 15.49 5.25 11.18
N ILE A 13 14.52 5.85 11.86
CA ILE A 13 13.40 5.14 12.47
C ILE A 13 12.54 4.49 11.36
N ILE A 14 12.20 5.23 10.30
CA ILE A 14 11.39 4.71 9.18
C ILE A 14 12.09 3.52 8.51
N ARG A 15 13.39 3.61 8.21
CA ARG A 15 14.17 2.52 7.62
C ARG A 15 14.15 1.27 8.48
N HIS A 16 14.42 1.42 9.77
CA HIS A 16 14.40 0.30 10.70
C HIS A 16 13.02 -0.34 10.80
N VAL A 17 11.97 0.47 10.95
CA VAL A 17 10.59 0.00 11.06
C VAL A 17 10.12 -0.70 9.78
N THR A 18 10.56 -0.25 8.60
CA THR A 18 10.30 -0.93 7.33
C THR A 18 10.81 -2.37 7.39
N THR A 19 12.03 -2.57 7.84
CA THR A 19 12.60 -3.91 8.02
C THR A 19 11.81 -4.74 9.03
N VAL A 20 11.54 -4.18 10.21
CA VAL A 20 10.83 -4.88 11.29
C VAL A 20 9.42 -5.32 10.85
N PHE A 21 8.65 -4.43 10.22
CA PHE A 21 7.25 -4.73 9.85
C PHE A 21 7.16 -5.76 8.71
N PHE A 22 8.10 -5.75 7.76
CA PHE A 22 8.09 -6.71 6.64
C PHE A 22 8.88 -8.00 6.90
N GLU A 23 9.60 -8.12 8.01
CA GLU A 23 10.28 -9.37 8.38
C GLU A 23 9.62 -10.08 9.56
N SER A 24 9.14 -9.32 10.55
CA SER A 24 8.57 -9.86 11.78
C SER A 24 7.05 -9.65 11.88
N GLY A 25 6.48 -8.80 11.04
CA GLY A 25 5.09 -8.38 11.09
C GLY A 25 4.84 -7.15 11.98
N TYR A 26 3.84 -6.37 11.61
CA TYR A 26 3.40 -5.23 12.42
C TYR A 26 2.89 -5.66 13.78
N SER A 27 2.00 -6.67 13.82
CA SER A 27 1.36 -7.11 15.08
C SER A 27 2.35 -7.64 16.11
N ALA A 28 3.40 -8.33 15.67
CA ALA A 28 4.43 -8.91 16.53
C ALA A 28 5.42 -7.88 17.09
N SER A 29 5.54 -6.71 16.48
CA SER A 29 6.48 -5.66 16.88
C SER A 29 5.94 -4.76 18.01
N SER A 30 6.83 -4.09 18.75
CA SER A 30 6.47 -3.09 19.77
C SER A 30 7.34 -1.84 19.66
N THR A 31 6.78 -0.68 20.07
CA THR A 31 7.54 0.58 20.10
C THR A 31 8.74 0.50 21.05
N LYS A 32 8.65 -0.29 22.12
CA LYS A 32 9.77 -0.51 23.03
C LYS A 32 10.91 -1.25 22.31
N GLN A 33 10.61 -2.37 21.66
CA GLN A 33 11.61 -3.12 20.90
C GLN A 33 12.27 -2.26 19.81
N ILE A 34 11.47 -1.51 19.03
CA ILE A 34 11.98 -0.61 17.99
C ILE A 34 12.94 0.44 18.58
N ALA A 35 12.61 1.02 19.76
CA ALA A 35 13.48 1.96 20.42
C ALA A 35 14.77 1.31 20.94
N ASP A 36 14.67 0.11 21.51
CA ASP A 36 15.82 -0.66 22.01
C ASP A 36 16.77 -1.05 20.86
N ASP A 37 16.23 -1.50 19.72
CA ASP A 37 17.01 -1.86 18.53
C ASP A 37 17.79 -0.67 17.95
N LEU A 38 17.25 0.53 18.06
CA LEU A 38 17.87 1.80 17.60
C LEU A 38 18.76 2.45 18.66
N ASP A 39 18.93 1.84 19.83
CA ASP A 39 19.65 2.42 20.98
C ASP A 39 19.15 3.85 21.33
N ILE A 40 17.84 4.07 21.30
CA ILE A 40 17.17 5.33 21.69
C ILE A 40 16.19 5.11 22.83
N GLY A 41 15.90 6.19 23.58
CA GLY A 41 14.81 6.12 24.55
C GLY A 41 13.44 6.10 23.87
N THR A 42 12.47 5.41 24.48
CA THR A 42 11.08 5.40 23.99
C THR A 42 10.48 6.79 23.83
N GLY A 43 10.87 7.75 24.71
CA GLY A 43 10.47 9.16 24.58
C GLY A 43 11.01 9.84 23.32
N ASN A 44 12.16 9.43 22.81
CA ASN A 44 12.69 9.94 21.54
C ASN A 44 11.92 9.36 20.36
N LEU A 45 11.57 8.09 20.40
CA LEU A 45 10.71 7.48 19.38
C LEU A 45 9.33 8.14 19.33
N THR A 46 8.67 8.30 20.50
CA THR A 46 7.34 8.90 20.59
C THR A 46 7.30 10.39 20.29
N TYR A 47 8.43 11.10 20.34
CA TYR A 47 8.55 12.47 19.86
C TYR A 47 8.32 12.57 18.35
N TYR A 48 8.83 11.61 17.56
CA TYR A 48 8.63 11.57 16.11
C TYR A 48 7.33 10.85 15.74
N PHE A 49 6.99 9.76 16.44
CA PHE A 49 5.86 8.90 16.16
C PHE A 49 5.12 8.57 17.47
N PRO A 50 4.05 9.31 17.79
CA PRO A 50 3.35 9.19 19.07
C PRO A 50 2.87 7.77 19.41
N THR A 51 2.52 6.98 18.39
CA THR A 51 2.08 5.58 18.53
C THR A 51 2.68 4.69 17.46
N LYS A 52 2.59 3.37 17.64
CA LYS A 52 2.99 2.41 16.59
C LYS A 52 2.15 2.58 15.31
N GLU A 53 0.92 3.02 15.45
CA GLU A 53 0.04 3.30 14.30
C GLU A 53 0.56 4.44 13.43
N HIS A 54 1.19 5.48 14.01
CA HIS A 54 1.83 6.53 13.21
C HIS A 54 3.02 6.02 12.38
N LEU A 55 3.76 5.03 12.90
CA LEU A 55 4.80 4.35 12.14
C LEU A 55 4.22 3.56 10.97
N LEU A 56 3.11 2.86 11.19
CA LEU A 56 2.38 2.15 10.13
C LEU A 56 1.88 3.14 9.07
N ALA A 57 1.24 4.22 9.49
CA ALA A 57 0.65 5.22 8.61
C ALA A 57 1.67 5.84 7.65
N VAL A 58 2.87 6.16 8.14
CA VAL A 58 3.96 6.67 7.28
C VAL A 58 4.39 5.65 6.23
N LEU A 59 4.54 4.39 6.63
CA LEU A 59 4.92 3.35 5.67
C LEU A 59 3.81 3.08 4.65
N VAL A 60 2.55 3.11 5.07
CA VAL A 60 1.38 2.99 4.17
C VAL A 60 1.40 4.10 3.14
N ASP A 61 1.61 5.34 3.56
CA ASP A 61 1.64 6.50 2.66
C ASP A 61 2.78 6.40 1.63
N MET A 62 3.98 6.03 2.09
CA MET A 62 5.13 5.81 1.22
C MET A 62 4.91 4.62 0.27
N LEU A 63 4.29 3.54 0.75
CA LEU A 63 4.02 2.35 -0.04
C LEU A 63 2.98 2.61 -1.13
N CYS A 64 1.90 3.33 -0.82
CA CYS A 64 0.89 3.70 -1.80
C CYS A 64 1.49 4.42 -3.00
N ASP A 65 2.34 5.44 -2.75
CA ASP A 65 2.99 6.18 -3.84
C ASP A 65 4.03 5.35 -4.62
N PHE A 66 4.80 4.53 -3.90
CA PHE A 66 5.78 3.65 -4.51
C PHE A 66 5.10 2.58 -5.38
N GLN A 67 4.10 1.90 -4.83
CA GLN A 67 3.41 0.79 -5.49
C GLN A 67 2.67 1.28 -6.73
N TRP A 68 2.00 2.42 -6.66
CA TRP A 68 1.36 3.03 -7.83
C TRP A 68 2.35 3.27 -8.97
N LYS A 69 3.47 3.95 -8.70
CA LYS A 69 4.51 4.22 -9.71
C LYS A 69 5.12 2.94 -10.29
N MET A 70 5.28 1.92 -9.46
CA MET A 70 5.75 0.62 -9.90
C MET A 70 4.73 -0.07 -10.82
N MET A 71 3.45 -0.06 -10.46
CA MET A 71 2.39 -0.69 -11.25
C MET A 71 2.15 0.04 -12.57
N GLU A 72 2.21 1.37 -12.59
CA GLU A 72 2.17 2.14 -13.84
C GLU A 72 3.28 1.72 -14.78
N LYS A 73 4.51 1.59 -14.27
CA LYS A 73 5.67 1.18 -15.08
C LYS A 73 5.53 -0.27 -15.60
N GLU A 74 5.07 -1.20 -14.77
CA GLU A 74 4.85 -2.60 -15.17
C GLU A 74 3.69 -2.73 -16.19
N ALA A 75 2.74 -1.79 -16.14
CA ALA A 75 1.62 -1.72 -17.06
C ALA A 75 1.93 -1.00 -18.38
N ASP A 76 3.11 -0.34 -18.51
CA ASP A 76 3.42 0.71 -19.49
C ASP A 76 3.69 0.19 -20.94
N ASP A 77 3.56 -1.06 -21.25
CA ASP A 77 3.66 -1.56 -22.63
C ASP A 77 2.39 -1.25 -23.48
N GLY A 78 1.90 0.00 -23.41
CA GLY A 78 0.68 0.45 -24.07
C GLY A 78 -0.59 0.07 -23.33
N LEU A 79 -0.49 -0.20 -22.04
CA LEU A 79 -1.60 -0.53 -21.15
C LEU A 79 -2.14 0.72 -20.47
N SER A 80 -3.47 0.75 -20.27
CA SER A 80 -4.14 1.87 -19.59
C SER A 80 -3.87 1.87 -18.08
N SER A 81 -4.03 3.03 -17.44
CA SER A 81 -3.96 3.17 -15.97
C SER A 81 -4.92 2.22 -15.22
N ILE A 82 -6.00 1.75 -15.87
CA ILE A 82 -6.85 0.68 -15.31
C ILE A 82 -6.06 -0.61 -15.08
N MET A 83 -5.10 -0.93 -15.95
CA MET A 83 -4.24 -2.11 -15.74
C MET A 83 -3.33 -1.96 -14.53
N ALA A 84 -2.86 -0.75 -14.23
CA ALA A 84 -2.07 -0.50 -13.02
C ALA A 84 -2.88 -0.82 -11.76
N ILE A 85 -4.16 -0.39 -11.68
CA ILE A 85 -5.07 -0.72 -10.58
C ILE A 85 -5.30 -2.24 -10.50
N CYS A 86 -5.57 -2.91 -11.63
CA CYS A 86 -5.76 -4.35 -11.65
C CYS A 86 -4.51 -5.09 -11.15
N LEU A 87 -3.33 -4.64 -11.56
CA LEU A 87 -2.06 -5.25 -11.18
C LEU A 87 -1.73 -4.99 -9.71
N GLU A 88 -2.05 -3.80 -9.20
CA GLU A 88 -1.84 -3.42 -7.78
C GLU A 88 -2.58 -4.39 -6.85
N LEU A 89 -3.90 -4.54 -7.00
CA LEU A 89 -4.67 -5.48 -6.20
C LEU A 89 -4.18 -6.93 -6.38
N THR A 90 -3.86 -7.33 -7.61
CA THR A 90 -3.39 -8.68 -7.89
C THR A 90 -2.08 -8.98 -7.15
N THR A 91 -1.12 -8.07 -7.18
CA THR A 91 0.17 -8.25 -6.48
C THR A 91 0.01 -8.22 -4.96
N MET A 92 -0.85 -7.36 -4.42
CA MET A 92 -1.19 -7.34 -2.99
C MET A 92 -1.81 -8.66 -2.55
N ALA A 93 -2.76 -9.21 -3.31
CA ALA A 93 -3.40 -10.49 -3.00
C ALA A 93 -2.40 -11.66 -3.01
N VAL A 94 -1.46 -11.68 -3.98
CA VAL A 94 -0.36 -12.67 -4.00
C VAL A 94 0.53 -12.51 -2.78
N MET A 95 0.97 -11.29 -2.44
CA MET A 95 1.82 -11.06 -1.26
C MET A 95 1.14 -11.57 0.02
N CYS A 96 -0.14 -11.26 0.21
CA CYS A 96 -0.89 -11.74 1.36
C CYS A 96 -1.09 -13.25 1.38
N GLU A 97 -1.05 -13.93 0.21
CA GLU A 97 -1.13 -15.40 0.13
C GLU A 97 0.17 -16.08 0.58
N VAL A 98 1.32 -15.54 0.17
CA VAL A 98 2.62 -16.20 0.30
C VAL A 98 3.48 -15.71 1.47
N ASP A 99 3.21 -14.52 2.00
CA ASP A 99 4.02 -13.87 3.04
C ASP A 99 3.13 -13.43 4.21
N GLU A 100 3.36 -14.03 5.37
CA GLU A 100 2.57 -13.78 6.58
C GLU A 100 2.81 -12.37 7.14
N ALA A 101 4.05 -11.87 7.10
CA ALA A 101 4.37 -10.51 7.58
C ALA A 101 3.78 -9.44 6.65
N ALA A 102 3.81 -9.65 5.34
CA ALA A 102 3.15 -8.79 4.37
C ALA A 102 1.62 -8.80 4.59
N ARG A 103 1.02 -9.96 4.77
CA ARG A 103 -0.41 -10.09 5.09
C ARG A 103 -0.78 -9.33 6.36
N ASP A 104 -0.01 -9.51 7.44
CA ASP A 104 -0.21 -8.79 8.71
C ASP A 104 -0.10 -7.27 8.52
N PHE A 105 0.86 -6.80 7.73
CA PHE A 105 1.02 -5.39 7.40
C PHE A 105 -0.22 -4.84 6.67
N TYR A 106 -0.65 -5.47 5.57
CA TYR A 106 -1.82 -5.00 4.80
C TYR A 106 -3.11 -5.06 5.62
N ILE A 107 -3.38 -6.18 6.30
CA ILE A 107 -4.58 -6.31 7.15
C ILE A 107 -4.59 -5.26 8.26
N SER A 108 -3.45 -5.01 8.90
CA SER A 108 -3.32 -3.98 9.93
C SER A 108 -3.57 -2.58 9.34
N SER A 109 -3.09 -2.32 8.13
CA SER A 109 -3.29 -1.05 7.44
C SER A 109 -4.76 -0.78 7.12
N TYR A 110 -5.48 -1.76 6.58
CA TYR A 110 -6.92 -1.64 6.29
C TYR A 110 -7.80 -1.66 7.55
N SER A 111 -7.29 -2.15 8.67
CA SER A 111 -8.02 -2.19 9.96
C SER A 111 -7.79 -0.92 10.80
N SER A 112 -6.76 -0.13 10.50
CA SER A 112 -6.46 1.12 11.19
C SER A 112 -7.23 2.27 10.56
N PRO A 113 -8.06 3.02 11.32
CA PRO A 113 -8.75 4.19 10.78
C PRO A 113 -7.82 5.23 10.17
N MET A 114 -6.65 5.47 10.79
CA MET A 114 -5.65 6.41 10.31
C MET A 114 -5.06 5.97 8.95
N CYS A 115 -4.67 4.72 8.83
CA CYS A 115 -4.11 4.18 7.60
C CYS A 115 -5.17 4.09 6.49
N LEU A 116 -6.39 3.69 6.83
CA LEU A 116 -7.50 3.59 5.88
C LEU A 116 -7.88 4.96 5.30
N GLU A 117 -7.79 6.04 6.09
CA GLU A 117 -7.98 7.40 5.59
C GLU A 117 -6.90 7.77 4.56
N ILE A 118 -5.64 7.42 4.83
CA ILE A 118 -4.52 7.64 3.89
C ILE A 118 -4.75 6.86 2.59
N ILE A 119 -5.07 5.56 2.68
CA ILE A 119 -5.35 4.71 1.53
C ILE A 119 -6.46 5.33 0.69
N ARG A 120 -7.63 5.58 1.27
CA ARG A 120 -8.79 6.14 0.57
C ARG A 120 -8.52 7.50 -0.07
N LYS A 121 -7.76 8.37 0.59
CA LYS A 121 -7.38 9.68 0.04
C LYS A 121 -6.52 9.53 -1.22
N ASN A 122 -5.50 8.68 -1.16
CA ASN A 122 -4.62 8.42 -2.30
C ASN A 122 -5.39 7.77 -3.45
N ASP A 123 -6.20 6.75 -3.16
CA ASP A 123 -6.92 5.99 -4.17
C ASP A 123 -8.07 6.77 -4.78
N THR A 124 -8.79 7.62 -4.01
CA THR A 124 -9.77 8.56 -4.56
C THR A 124 -9.15 9.50 -5.60
N ALA A 125 -7.95 10.01 -5.35
CA ALA A 125 -7.26 10.89 -6.30
C ALA A 125 -6.92 10.16 -7.60
N ARG A 126 -6.41 8.93 -7.50
CA ARG A 126 -6.09 8.06 -8.64
C ARG A 126 -7.34 7.63 -9.41
N ALA A 127 -8.39 7.23 -8.70
CA ALA A 127 -9.65 6.81 -9.29
C ALA A 127 -10.29 7.93 -10.13
N LYS A 128 -10.24 9.18 -9.67
CA LYS A 128 -10.69 10.34 -10.43
C LYS A 128 -9.94 10.49 -11.76
N GLU A 129 -8.63 10.26 -11.75
CA GLU A 129 -7.81 10.34 -12.95
C GLU A 129 -8.12 9.17 -13.90
N VAL A 130 -8.12 7.95 -13.38
CA VAL A 130 -8.22 6.72 -14.17
C VAL A 130 -9.63 6.49 -14.73
N PHE A 131 -10.68 6.79 -13.94
CA PHE A 131 -12.07 6.43 -14.28
C PHE A 131 -12.93 7.61 -14.74
N ARG A 132 -12.38 8.81 -14.90
CA ARG A 132 -13.15 9.99 -15.31
C ARG A 132 -13.92 9.79 -16.61
N GLU A 133 -13.36 9.07 -17.57
CA GLU A 133 -14.03 8.81 -18.86
C GLU A 133 -15.27 7.93 -18.71
N TYR A 134 -15.28 7.03 -17.72
CA TYR A 134 -16.42 6.14 -17.44
C TYR A 134 -17.43 6.77 -16.47
N CYS A 135 -16.99 7.72 -15.66
CA CYS A 135 -17.78 8.40 -14.66
C CYS A 135 -17.75 9.93 -14.85
N PRO A 136 -18.11 10.46 -16.06
CA PRO A 136 -17.87 11.87 -16.42
C PRO A 136 -18.67 12.86 -15.58
N ASN A 137 -19.78 12.44 -14.99
CA ASN A 137 -20.68 13.28 -14.21
C ASN A 137 -20.55 13.06 -12.69
N TRP A 138 -19.58 12.25 -12.25
CA TRP A 138 -19.41 12.00 -10.83
C TRP A 138 -18.78 13.19 -10.12
N THR A 139 -19.34 13.48 -8.93
CA THR A 139 -18.77 14.45 -7.98
C THR A 139 -17.61 13.82 -7.21
N ASP A 140 -16.86 14.67 -6.51
CA ASP A 140 -15.80 14.24 -5.61
C ASP A 140 -16.32 13.33 -4.50
N GLU A 141 -17.52 13.58 -4.00
CA GLU A 141 -18.19 12.76 -2.98
C GLU A 141 -18.53 11.36 -3.51
N GLN A 142 -18.93 11.25 -4.78
CA GLN A 142 -19.23 9.96 -5.40
C GLN A 142 -17.96 9.12 -5.61
N PHE A 143 -16.84 9.75 -5.97
CA PHE A 143 -15.56 9.06 -6.01
C PHE A 143 -15.10 8.61 -4.62
N ALA A 144 -15.25 9.45 -3.59
CA ALA A 144 -14.90 9.09 -2.22
C ALA A 144 -15.76 7.94 -1.67
N GLU A 145 -17.07 7.93 -1.98
CA GLU A 145 -17.96 6.81 -1.62
C GLU A 145 -17.58 5.53 -2.36
N ALA A 146 -17.26 5.61 -3.65
CA ALA A 146 -16.80 4.47 -4.42
C ALA A 146 -15.54 3.85 -3.79
N GLU A 147 -14.56 4.67 -3.41
CA GLU A 147 -13.34 4.19 -2.74
C GLU A 147 -13.61 3.62 -1.34
N ALA A 148 -14.62 4.10 -0.63
CA ALA A 148 -15.03 3.46 0.61
C ALA A 148 -15.53 2.03 0.39
N LEU A 149 -16.22 1.75 -0.72
CA LEU A 149 -16.66 0.41 -1.12
C LEU A 149 -15.48 -0.42 -1.65
N VAL A 150 -14.64 0.17 -2.51
CA VAL A 150 -13.44 -0.48 -3.07
C VAL A 150 -12.53 -0.98 -1.96
N SER A 151 -12.19 -0.14 -0.98
CA SER A 151 -11.34 -0.54 0.16
C SER A 151 -11.93 -1.71 0.97
N GLY A 152 -13.26 -1.84 1.02
CA GLY A 152 -13.93 -3.00 1.61
C GLY A 152 -13.75 -4.27 0.78
N VAL A 153 -13.81 -4.19 -0.56
CA VAL A 153 -13.56 -5.31 -1.47
C VAL A 153 -12.11 -5.74 -1.40
N GLU A 154 -11.18 -4.80 -1.37
CA GLU A 154 -9.74 -5.07 -1.21
C GLU A 154 -9.46 -5.77 0.11
N TYR A 155 -9.92 -5.22 1.22
CA TYR A 155 -9.78 -5.86 2.53
C TYR A 155 -10.29 -7.31 2.54
N ALA A 156 -11.50 -7.54 2.00
CA ALA A 156 -12.06 -8.89 1.91
C ALA A 156 -11.22 -9.83 1.03
N THR A 157 -10.57 -9.28 -0.01
CA THR A 157 -9.69 -10.03 -0.91
C THR A 157 -8.36 -10.41 -0.24
N LEU A 158 -7.82 -9.52 0.59
CA LEU A 158 -6.57 -9.74 1.32
C LEU A 158 -6.76 -10.64 2.55
N MET A 159 -7.93 -10.64 3.17
CA MET A 159 -8.34 -11.51 4.29
C MET A 159 -8.68 -12.93 3.81
N THR A 160 -7.69 -13.67 3.33
CA THR A 160 -7.92 -14.90 2.58
C THR A 160 -7.78 -16.21 3.36
N ALA A 161 -7.45 -16.16 4.63
CA ALA A 161 -7.27 -17.35 5.46
C ALA A 161 -8.55 -18.23 5.47
N GLY A 162 -8.42 -19.47 4.99
CA GLY A 162 -9.52 -20.43 4.95
C GLY A 162 -10.52 -20.27 3.81
N ASN A 163 -10.28 -19.40 2.82
CA ASN A 163 -11.14 -19.28 1.65
C ASN A 163 -10.94 -20.48 0.72
N PRO A 164 -12.01 -21.23 0.34
CA PRO A 164 -11.90 -22.40 -0.53
C PRO A 164 -11.67 -22.07 -2.00
N ALA A 165 -11.90 -20.81 -2.44
CA ALA A 165 -11.68 -20.40 -3.81
C ALA A 165 -10.18 -20.19 -4.10
N SER A 166 -9.73 -20.53 -5.31
CA SER A 166 -8.35 -20.24 -5.73
C SER A 166 -8.07 -18.73 -5.73
N LEU A 167 -6.80 -18.39 -5.65
CA LEU A 167 -6.37 -16.98 -5.69
C LEU A 167 -6.88 -16.27 -6.95
N GLU A 168 -6.80 -16.92 -8.09
CA GLU A 168 -7.24 -16.38 -9.39
C GLU A 168 -8.75 -16.08 -9.41
N ILE A 169 -9.57 -16.98 -8.84
CA ILE A 169 -11.02 -16.76 -8.72
C ILE A 169 -11.32 -15.56 -7.81
N ARG A 170 -10.60 -15.44 -6.71
CA ARG A 170 -10.76 -14.32 -5.74
C ARG A 170 -10.36 -12.99 -6.38
N ILE A 171 -9.22 -12.95 -7.06
CA ILE A 171 -8.75 -11.75 -7.79
C ILE A 171 -9.75 -11.37 -8.87
N ALA A 172 -10.19 -12.33 -9.70
CA ALA A 172 -11.15 -12.06 -10.77
C ALA A 172 -12.46 -11.50 -10.23
N GLY A 173 -12.98 -12.06 -9.13
CA GLY A 173 -14.20 -11.58 -8.47
C GLY A 173 -14.06 -10.18 -7.91
N ALA A 174 -12.97 -9.89 -7.21
CA ALA A 174 -12.67 -8.58 -6.66
C ALA A 174 -12.53 -7.52 -7.76
N LEU A 175 -11.69 -7.77 -8.77
CA LEU A 175 -11.49 -6.85 -9.89
C LEU A 175 -12.78 -6.61 -10.67
N ASN A 176 -13.58 -7.66 -10.94
CA ASN A 176 -14.87 -7.46 -11.58
C ASN A 176 -15.79 -6.55 -10.76
N THR A 177 -15.80 -6.68 -9.44
CA THR A 177 -16.63 -5.85 -8.56
C THR A 177 -16.13 -4.40 -8.54
N ILE A 178 -14.83 -4.18 -8.38
CA ILE A 178 -14.21 -2.85 -8.36
C ILE A 178 -14.46 -2.12 -9.69
N LEU A 179 -14.15 -2.76 -10.80
CA LEU A 179 -14.35 -2.16 -12.12
C LEU A 179 -15.84 -1.91 -12.44
N GLN A 180 -16.76 -2.70 -11.86
CA GLN A 180 -18.19 -2.47 -11.98
C GLN A 180 -18.65 -1.24 -11.17
N ILE A 181 -18.10 -0.99 -9.99
CA ILE A 181 -18.35 0.22 -9.20
C ILE A 181 -18.08 1.44 -10.08
N TYR A 182 -16.98 1.46 -10.84
CA TYR A 182 -16.61 2.54 -11.76
C TYR A 182 -17.27 2.46 -13.15
N GLN A 183 -18.36 1.72 -13.26
CA GLN A 183 -19.20 1.65 -14.47
C GLN A 183 -18.45 1.14 -15.73
N ILE A 184 -17.35 0.43 -15.55
CA ILE A 184 -16.61 -0.17 -16.70
C ILE A 184 -17.49 -1.21 -17.39
N PRO A 185 -17.65 -1.17 -18.73
CA PRO A 185 -18.43 -2.15 -19.48
C PRO A 185 -17.94 -3.59 -19.26
N ALA A 186 -18.87 -4.55 -19.23
CA ALA A 186 -18.57 -5.95 -18.90
C ALA A 186 -17.47 -6.57 -19.79
N GLU A 187 -17.48 -6.27 -21.08
CA GLU A 187 -16.48 -6.78 -22.04
C GLU A 187 -15.09 -6.20 -21.73
N VAL A 188 -15.02 -4.91 -21.34
CA VAL A 188 -13.76 -4.26 -20.96
C VAL A 188 -13.26 -4.86 -19.65
N ARG A 189 -14.13 -5.05 -18.64
CA ARG A 189 -13.75 -5.70 -17.39
C ARG A 189 -13.14 -7.08 -17.64
N LYS A 190 -13.86 -7.91 -18.42
CA LYS A 190 -13.38 -9.25 -18.77
C LYS A 190 -12.00 -9.20 -19.43
N MET A 191 -11.82 -8.34 -20.42
CA MET A 191 -10.54 -8.19 -21.13
C MET A 191 -9.40 -7.78 -20.19
N LYS A 192 -9.63 -6.85 -19.26
CA LYS A 192 -8.61 -6.40 -18.30
C LYS A 192 -8.24 -7.47 -17.29
N ILE A 193 -9.25 -8.21 -16.79
CA ILE A 193 -9.05 -9.31 -15.84
C ILE A 193 -8.28 -10.46 -16.52
N ASP A 194 -8.71 -10.89 -17.70
CA ASP A 194 -8.02 -11.95 -18.45
C ASP A 194 -6.56 -11.56 -18.72
N ARG A 195 -6.30 -10.27 -19.01
CA ARG A 195 -4.96 -9.80 -19.29
C ARG A 195 -4.08 -9.79 -18.04
N VAL A 196 -4.55 -9.25 -16.90
CA VAL A 196 -3.74 -9.21 -15.68
C VAL A 196 -3.44 -10.62 -15.17
N LEU A 197 -4.40 -11.55 -15.26
CA LEU A 197 -4.19 -12.96 -14.89
C LEU A 197 -3.26 -13.70 -15.86
N GLY A 198 -3.08 -13.21 -17.08
CA GLY A 198 -2.11 -13.69 -18.06
C GLY A 198 -0.69 -13.11 -17.89
N MET A 199 -0.50 -12.11 -17.05
CA MET A 199 0.83 -11.52 -16.76
C MET A 199 1.59 -12.39 -15.76
N ASP A 200 2.91 -12.20 -15.67
CA ASP A 200 3.72 -12.80 -14.60
C ASP A 200 3.61 -11.98 -13.29
N TYR A 201 2.35 -11.82 -12.83
CA TYR A 201 2.04 -11.04 -11.63
C TYR A 201 2.69 -11.60 -10.36
N ARG A 202 3.05 -12.90 -10.34
CA ARG A 202 3.75 -13.51 -9.20
C ARG A 202 5.19 -13.03 -9.12
N ALA A 203 5.89 -12.93 -10.25
CA ALA A 203 7.23 -12.37 -10.30
C ALA A 203 7.23 -10.87 -9.97
N ILE A 204 6.23 -10.11 -10.46
CA ILE A 204 6.06 -8.70 -10.10
C ILE A 204 5.82 -8.57 -8.60
N SER A 205 4.90 -9.34 -8.03
CA SER A 205 4.60 -9.36 -6.59
C SER A 205 5.84 -9.63 -5.73
N ALA A 206 6.68 -10.60 -6.12
CA ALA A 206 7.91 -10.93 -5.40
C ALA A 206 8.92 -9.78 -5.33
N ARG A 207 8.85 -8.81 -6.26
CA ARG A 207 9.73 -7.64 -6.28
C ARG A 207 9.21 -6.46 -5.45
N VAL A 208 7.89 -6.34 -5.23
CA VAL A 208 7.27 -5.15 -4.62
C VAL A 208 7.92 -4.78 -3.29
N LEU A 209 7.94 -5.70 -2.32
CA LEU A 209 8.49 -5.41 -0.99
C LEU A 209 10.01 -5.20 -1.00
N MET A 210 10.72 -5.96 -1.84
CA MET A 210 12.17 -5.81 -1.99
C MET A 210 12.52 -4.42 -2.56
N GLU A 211 11.85 -4.00 -3.62
CA GLU A 211 12.08 -2.71 -4.25
C GLU A 211 11.59 -1.56 -3.35
N PHE A 212 10.51 -1.75 -2.59
CA PHE A 212 10.06 -0.78 -1.59
C PHE A 212 11.09 -0.58 -0.46
N LYS A 213 11.65 -1.65 0.09
CA LYS A 213 12.75 -1.55 1.07
C LYS A 213 13.91 -0.73 0.50
N GLN A 214 14.30 -1.01 -0.76
CA GLN A 214 15.37 -0.25 -1.43
C GLN A 214 14.99 1.22 -1.66
N PHE A 215 13.73 1.50 -1.97
CA PHE A 215 13.22 2.87 -2.10
C PHE A 215 13.34 3.62 -0.78
N VAL A 216 12.90 3.03 0.34
CA VAL A 216 13.02 3.64 1.68
C VAL A 216 14.49 3.88 2.05
N GLU A 217 15.38 2.92 1.78
CA GLU A 217 16.81 3.07 2.03
C GLU A 217 17.46 4.21 1.23
N ARG A 218 17.01 4.44 0.00
CA ARG A 218 17.52 5.52 -0.86
C ARG A 218 16.88 6.88 -0.61
N THR A 219 15.74 6.91 0.08
CA THR A 219 15.07 8.17 0.46
C THR A 219 15.98 8.95 1.41
N ASN A 220 16.19 10.23 1.15
CA ASN A 220 16.90 11.13 2.03
C ASN A 220 15.92 12.05 2.79
N GLU A 221 16.43 12.79 3.80
CA GLU A 221 15.60 13.65 4.63
C GLU A 221 14.86 14.73 3.82
N GLN A 222 15.50 15.29 2.80
CA GLN A 222 14.88 16.28 1.92
C GLN A 222 13.72 15.67 1.12
N ALA A 223 13.91 14.49 0.53
CA ALA A 223 12.85 13.80 -0.20
C ALA A 223 11.69 13.39 0.70
N LEU A 224 11.96 13.06 1.97
CA LEU A 224 10.94 12.79 2.98
C LEU A 224 10.16 14.06 3.33
N GLU A 225 10.84 15.19 3.52
CA GLU A 225 10.20 16.48 3.78
C GLU A 225 9.32 16.92 2.60
N GLU A 226 9.82 16.80 1.37
CA GLU A 226 9.07 17.10 0.14
C GLU A 226 7.79 16.23 0.05
N LEU A 227 7.86 14.95 0.42
CA LEU A 227 6.71 14.05 0.46
C LEU A 227 5.66 14.51 1.50
N TYR A 228 6.09 14.91 2.68
CA TYR A 228 5.18 15.44 3.72
C TYR A 228 4.55 16.76 3.31
N GLU A 229 5.33 17.69 2.74
CA GLU A 229 4.83 18.99 2.26
C GLU A 229 3.80 18.83 1.15
N ALA A 230 4.08 17.98 0.16
CA ALA A 230 3.16 17.69 -0.95
C ALA A 230 1.80 17.16 -0.49
N LYS A 231 1.78 16.45 0.65
CA LYS A 231 0.56 15.84 1.22
C LYS A 231 -0.09 16.65 2.35
N GLY A 232 0.52 17.78 2.74
CA GLY A 232 0.03 18.62 3.84
C GLY A 232 0.11 17.96 5.22
N ILE A 233 1.01 16.98 5.39
CA ILE A 233 1.26 16.29 6.65
C ILE A 233 2.26 17.14 7.47
N LYS A 234 1.87 17.57 8.68
CA LYS A 234 2.72 18.33 9.60
C LYS A 234 3.44 17.42 10.59
#